data_cae62aa3474c49ee7e0c9ef7aa644431
#
_entry.id   cae62aa3474c49ee7e0c9ef7aa644431
#
_cell.length_a   1.000
_cell.length_b   1.000
_cell.length_c   1.000
_cell.angle_alpha   90.00
_cell.angle_beta   90.00
_cell.angle_gamma   90.00
#
_symmetry.space_group_name_H-M   'P 1'
#
loop_
_entity.id
_entity.type
_entity.pdbx_description
1 polymer ?
#
loop_
_entity_poly.entity_id
_entity_poly.type
_entity_poly.pdbx_seq_one_letter_code
_entity_poly.pdbx_strand_id
1 'polypeptide(L)'
;MAFCGVMETQAAPRYPQVSVYAHRGASALLPEHTLAAYAQAISDGADYIEPDLVMTKDGVMVARHENEIGSTTDVATRAEFADRRTRKVIDGQAEEGWFTEDFTLAELKTLYARERLPQVRGTAFDGQFRIASLDEIISFLVQQAGRANRGIGLAPEIKHGSYFRGIGLPMEDKLLATLRGNPYTNVAPILLQSFETDNLRALRGKLGKDSNIRLLQLVGNPADKPADVTLAGGSLTYAQMMTPAGLRDVAAYADAIGAEKRAVVPMDVQGRLGAPTALTADAHAAGLQVVVYTFRPENPFLPPALRQGAETARNPDASVAEMRVFLQAGIDALFTDDPALGRRAVDGAP
;
A
#
# COMPACT_ATOMS: atom_id res chain seq x y z
N MET A 1 17.42 -48.13 -28.29
CA MET A 1 16.19 -47.43 -27.98
C MET A 1 16.46 -46.54 -26.78
N ALA A 2 16.57 -45.23 -26.97
CA ALA A 2 16.78 -44.28 -25.91
C ALA A 2 15.40 -43.82 -25.41
N PHE A 3 15.08 -44.10 -24.17
CA PHE A 3 13.91 -43.56 -23.48
C PHE A 3 14.16 -42.08 -23.20
N CYS A 4 13.50 -41.22 -23.96
CA CYS A 4 13.40 -39.77 -23.66
C CYS A 4 12.34 -39.63 -22.57
N GLY A 5 12.78 -39.56 -21.29
CA GLY A 5 11.90 -39.26 -20.18
C GLY A 5 11.40 -37.81 -20.34
N VAL A 6 10.11 -37.66 -20.59
CA VAL A 6 9.43 -36.36 -20.48
C VAL A 6 9.44 -35.98 -19.00
N MET A 7 10.26 -34.99 -18.63
CA MET A 7 10.11 -34.37 -17.30
C MET A 7 8.73 -33.67 -17.27
N GLU A 8 7.76 -34.26 -16.58
CA GLU A 8 6.56 -33.55 -16.20
C GLU A 8 6.95 -32.35 -15.33
N THR A 9 6.83 -31.16 -15.88
CA THR A 9 6.93 -29.94 -15.11
C THR A 9 5.74 -29.89 -14.15
N GLN A 10 5.99 -30.19 -12.88
CA GLN A 10 4.97 -30.10 -11.84
C GLN A 10 4.44 -28.67 -11.80
N ALA A 11 3.13 -28.48 -11.97
CA ALA A 11 2.51 -27.16 -11.93
C ALA A 11 2.81 -26.50 -10.56
N ALA A 12 3.10 -25.20 -10.61
CA ALA A 12 3.36 -24.45 -9.39
C ALA A 12 2.12 -24.44 -8.47
N PRO A 13 2.27 -24.49 -7.13
CA PRO A 13 1.14 -24.45 -6.22
C PRO A 13 0.33 -23.19 -6.38
N ARG A 14 -1.00 -23.27 -6.20
CA ARG A 14 -1.96 -22.16 -6.28
C ARG A 14 -2.43 -21.76 -4.88
N TYR A 15 -2.66 -20.46 -4.68
CA TYR A 15 -3.09 -19.87 -3.41
C TYR A 15 -4.35 -18.98 -3.62
N PRO A 16 -5.48 -19.53 -4.08
CA PRO A 16 -6.65 -18.75 -4.52
C PRO A 16 -7.30 -17.91 -3.40
N GLN A 17 -7.02 -18.22 -2.14
CA GLN A 17 -7.48 -17.46 -0.99
C GLN A 17 -6.66 -16.20 -0.70
N VAL A 18 -5.47 -16.06 -1.31
CA VAL A 18 -4.56 -14.92 -1.07
C VAL A 18 -4.92 -13.77 -1.98
N SER A 19 -5.18 -12.59 -1.40
CA SER A 19 -5.52 -11.38 -2.15
C SER A 19 -4.29 -10.65 -2.66
N VAL A 20 -4.39 -10.08 -3.87
CA VAL A 20 -3.38 -9.22 -4.49
C VAL A 20 -3.83 -7.77 -4.40
N TYR A 21 -3.09 -6.96 -3.64
CA TYR A 21 -3.33 -5.53 -3.46
C TYR A 21 -2.37 -4.74 -4.35
N ALA A 22 -2.94 -3.91 -5.22
CA ALA A 22 -2.19 -3.05 -6.14
C ALA A 22 -1.69 -1.82 -5.37
N HIS A 23 -0.47 -1.89 -4.86
CA HIS A 23 0.19 -0.84 -4.09
C HIS A 23 0.34 0.44 -4.91
N ARG A 24 -0.48 1.43 -4.60
CA ARG A 24 -0.59 2.71 -5.35
C ARG A 24 -1.01 2.52 -6.82
N GLY A 25 -1.70 1.42 -7.13
CA GLY A 25 -1.99 0.97 -8.49
C GLY A 25 -0.91 0.03 -9.05
N ALA A 26 -0.82 -0.08 -10.38
CA ALA A 26 0.29 -0.76 -11.06
C ALA A 26 1.51 0.18 -11.13
N SER A 27 2.04 0.55 -9.97
CA SER A 27 3.04 1.61 -9.80
C SER A 27 4.42 1.25 -10.35
N ALA A 28 4.68 -0.04 -10.65
CA ALA A 28 5.87 -0.44 -11.40
C ALA A 28 5.80 -0.09 -12.90
N LEU A 29 4.64 0.28 -13.41
CA LEU A 29 4.38 0.51 -14.84
C LEU A 29 3.95 1.94 -15.15
N LEU A 30 3.28 2.61 -14.22
CA LEU A 30 2.68 3.94 -14.39
C LEU A 30 2.87 4.76 -13.11
N PRO A 31 2.91 6.11 -13.19
CA PRO A 31 3.04 6.95 -12.00
C PRO A 31 1.99 6.61 -10.93
N GLU A 32 2.46 6.43 -9.71
CA GLU A 32 1.66 6.00 -8.57
C GLU A 32 0.43 6.90 -8.33
N HIS A 33 -0.65 6.32 -7.76
CA HIS A 33 -1.86 7.04 -7.36
C HIS A 33 -2.57 7.79 -8.50
N THR A 34 -2.39 7.34 -9.73
CA THR A 34 -3.14 7.85 -10.89
C THR A 34 -4.28 6.90 -11.25
N LEU A 35 -5.36 7.44 -11.84
CA LEU A 35 -6.45 6.59 -12.33
C LEU A 35 -5.97 5.61 -13.41
N ALA A 36 -4.93 5.97 -14.18
CA ALA A 36 -4.31 5.09 -15.15
C ALA A 36 -3.60 3.90 -14.48
N ALA A 37 -2.85 4.13 -13.39
CA ALA A 37 -2.21 3.06 -12.64
C ALA A 37 -3.24 2.12 -11.99
N TYR A 38 -4.38 2.65 -11.52
CA TYR A 38 -5.48 1.83 -11.01
C TYR A 38 -6.19 1.05 -12.13
N ALA A 39 -6.37 1.66 -13.33
CA ALA A 39 -6.94 0.95 -14.48
C ALA A 39 -6.08 -0.25 -14.88
N GLN A 40 -4.77 -0.05 -14.98
CA GLN A 40 -3.82 -1.11 -15.28
C GLN A 40 -3.88 -2.21 -14.23
N ALA A 41 -3.85 -1.85 -12.95
CA ALA A 41 -3.92 -2.80 -11.84
C ALA A 41 -5.17 -3.69 -11.89
N ILE A 42 -6.33 -3.11 -12.21
CA ILE A 42 -7.59 -3.84 -12.34
C ILE A 42 -7.55 -4.78 -13.55
N SER A 43 -7.00 -4.33 -14.68
CA SER A 43 -6.79 -5.14 -15.88
C SER A 43 -5.85 -6.32 -15.60
N ASP A 44 -4.84 -6.12 -14.77
CA ASP A 44 -3.85 -7.11 -14.35
C ASP A 44 -4.39 -8.09 -13.28
N GLY A 45 -5.65 -7.93 -12.87
CA GLY A 45 -6.33 -8.86 -11.97
C GLY A 45 -6.16 -8.58 -10.48
N ALA A 46 -5.75 -7.38 -10.09
CA ALA A 46 -5.72 -6.99 -8.67
C ALA A 46 -7.10 -7.19 -8.01
N ASP A 47 -7.13 -7.70 -6.78
CA ASP A 47 -8.34 -7.84 -5.99
C ASP A 47 -8.73 -6.50 -5.33
N TYR A 48 -7.73 -5.69 -4.98
CA TYR A 48 -7.89 -4.36 -4.38
C TYR A 48 -7.00 -3.35 -5.09
N ILE A 49 -7.51 -2.12 -5.23
CA ILE A 49 -6.66 -0.95 -5.47
C ILE A 49 -6.37 -0.24 -4.14
N GLU A 50 -5.18 0.31 -4.03
CA GLU A 50 -4.73 0.92 -2.78
C GLU A 50 -4.35 2.38 -3.01
N PRO A 51 -5.14 3.35 -2.47
CA PRO A 51 -4.79 4.75 -2.39
C PRO A 51 -4.28 5.14 -1.00
N ASP A 52 -3.10 5.76 -0.93
CA ASP A 52 -2.67 6.53 0.22
C ASP A 52 -3.38 7.88 0.22
N LEU A 53 -3.94 8.30 1.35
CA LEU A 53 -4.77 9.50 1.45
C LEU A 53 -4.13 10.58 2.31
N VAL A 54 -4.08 11.79 1.77
CA VAL A 54 -3.68 13.03 2.44
C VAL A 54 -4.74 14.12 2.20
N MET A 55 -4.70 15.21 2.97
CA MET A 55 -5.71 16.27 2.91
C MET A 55 -5.23 17.48 2.10
N THR A 56 -6.16 18.09 1.38
CA THR A 56 -5.98 19.42 0.80
C THR A 56 -6.34 20.51 1.80
N LYS A 57 -5.99 21.77 1.49
CA LYS A 57 -6.34 22.96 2.28
C LYS A 57 -7.85 23.13 2.51
N ASP A 58 -8.64 22.81 1.50
CA ASP A 58 -10.10 22.85 1.54
C ASP A 58 -10.73 21.53 2.02
N GLY A 59 -9.90 20.66 2.61
CA GLY A 59 -10.33 19.47 3.33
C GLY A 59 -10.82 18.35 2.41
N VAL A 60 -10.30 18.19 1.20
CA VAL A 60 -10.59 17.06 0.32
C VAL A 60 -9.47 16.01 0.43
N MET A 61 -9.82 14.73 0.48
CA MET A 61 -8.85 13.63 0.44
C MET A 61 -8.37 13.39 -0.99
N VAL A 62 -7.05 13.41 -1.18
CA VAL A 62 -6.38 13.12 -2.45
C VAL A 62 -5.38 11.98 -2.28
N ALA A 63 -5.14 11.25 -3.36
CA ALA A 63 -4.23 10.10 -3.33
C ALA A 63 -2.79 10.54 -3.55
N ARG A 64 -1.99 10.57 -2.47
CA ARG A 64 -0.53 10.74 -2.44
C ARG A 64 0.06 10.02 -1.24
N HIS A 65 1.25 9.45 -1.40
CA HIS A 65 1.90 8.73 -0.30
C HIS A 65 2.40 9.67 0.80
N GLU A 66 3.02 10.78 0.41
CA GLU A 66 3.34 11.89 1.33
C GLU A 66 2.44 13.09 1.02
N ASN A 67 2.24 13.94 2.03
CA ASN A 67 1.66 15.26 1.81
C ASN A 67 2.66 16.22 1.15
N GLU A 68 3.98 15.97 1.21
CA GLU A 68 4.99 16.64 0.38
C GLU A 68 4.93 16.12 -1.06
N ILE A 69 4.71 17.00 -2.03
CA ILE A 69 4.42 16.64 -3.43
C ILE A 69 5.47 17.08 -4.45
N GLY A 70 6.60 17.61 -4.00
CA GLY A 70 7.65 18.13 -4.89
C GLY A 70 8.30 17.06 -5.76
N SER A 71 8.49 15.87 -5.22
CA SER A 71 9.14 14.75 -5.91
C SER A 71 8.22 13.96 -6.83
N THR A 72 6.91 13.94 -6.52
CA THR A 72 5.92 13.09 -7.22
C THR A 72 4.95 13.88 -8.10
N THR A 73 5.17 15.19 -8.24
CA THR A 73 4.41 16.07 -9.14
C THR A 73 5.31 17.08 -9.84
N ASP A 74 4.73 17.83 -10.77
CA ASP A 74 5.42 18.92 -11.48
C ASP A 74 5.40 20.25 -10.71
N VAL A 75 4.97 20.32 -9.45
CA VAL A 75 4.80 21.54 -8.65
C VAL A 75 6.08 22.38 -8.58
N ALA A 76 7.24 21.76 -8.46
CA ALA A 76 8.54 22.42 -8.38
C ALA A 76 8.88 23.22 -9.67
N THR A 77 8.21 22.95 -10.79
CA THR A 77 8.39 23.65 -12.07
C THR A 77 7.30 24.70 -12.34
N ARG A 78 6.37 24.86 -11.40
CA ARG A 78 5.23 25.78 -11.51
C ARG A 78 5.55 27.12 -10.86
N ALA A 79 5.81 28.13 -11.68
CA ALA A 79 6.18 29.46 -11.19
C ALA A 79 5.12 30.07 -10.26
N GLU A 80 3.83 29.80 -10.53
CA GLU A 80 2.69 30.26 -9.71
C GLU A 80 2.67 29.70 -8.30
N PHE A 81 3.42 28.64 -8.02
CA PHE A 81 3.50 27.98 -6.71
C PHE A 81 4.90 28.07 -6.06
N ALA A 82 5.82 28.81 -6.66
CA ALA A 82 7.20 28.88 -6.19
C ALA A 82 7.32 29.42 -4.75
N ASP A 83 6.49 30.40 -4.37
CA ASP A 83 6.45 31.04 -3.06
C ASP A 83 5.77 30.20 -1.96
N ARG A 84 5.13 29.08 -2.33
CA ARG A 84 4.52 28.15 -1.37
C ARG A 84 5.48 27.08 -0.84
N ARG A 85 6.71 27.04 -1.37
CA ARG A 85 7.73 26.15 -0.80
C ARG A 85 8.03 26.55 0.64
N THR A 86 7.85 25.61 1.57
CA THR A 86 7.97 25.89 3.00
C THR A 86 8.59 24.69 3.75
N ARG A 87 8.91 24.89 5.02
CA ARG A 87 9.40 23.84 5.89
C ARG A 87 8.36 23.50 6.94
N LYS A 88 8.05 22.22 7.09
CA LYS A 88 7.11 21.68 8.09
C LYS A 88 7.76 20.55 8.90
N VAL A 89 7.13 20.18 9.99
CA VAL A 89 7.48 18.98 10.76
C VAL A 89 6.32 18.01 10.64
N ILE A 90 6.57 16.88 9.96
CA ILE A 90 5.60 15.82 9.73
C ILE A 90 6.04 14.60 10.53
N ASP A 91 5.21 14.10 11.44
CA ASP A 91 5.50 12.95 12.31
C ASP A 91 6.86 13.03 13.03
N GLY A 92 7.24 14.26 13.41
CA GLY A 92 8.52 14.54 14.10
C GLY A 92 9.71 14.73 13.16
N GLN A 93 9.56 14.59 11.85
CA GLN A 93 10.62 14.82 10.85
C GLN A 93 10.45 16.18 10.16
N ALA A 94 11.56 16.91 10.02
CA ALA A 94 11.54 18.19 9.32
C ALA A 94 11.67 17.96 7.81
N GLU A 95 10.69 18.43 7.07
CA GLU A 95 10.61 18.33 5.61
C GLU A 95 10.49 19.71 4.99
N GLU A 96 11.02 19.88 3.77
CA GLU A 96 10.98 21.14 3.03
C GLU A 96 10.50 20.90 1.61
N GLY A 97 9.39 21.52 1.22
CA GLY A 97 8.78 21.33 -0.07
C GLY A 97 7.43 22.00 -0.22
N TRP A 98 6.55 21.41 -0.99
CA TRP A 98 5.18 21.83 -1.25
C TRP A 98 4.22 20.79 -0.66
N PHE A 99 3.30 21.21 0.19
CA PHE A 99 2.47 20.30 0.97
C PHE A 99 1.00 20.41 0.54
N THR A 100 0.31 19.27 0.39
CA THR A 100 -1.07 19.20 -0.12
C THR A 100 -2.04 20.08 0.65
N GLU A 101 -1.87 20.23 1.96
CA GLU A 101 -2.71 21.07 2.82
C GLU A 101 -2.49 22.59 2.64
N ASP A 102 -1.52 22.98 1.83
CA ASP A 102 -1.33 24.38 1.43
C ASP A 102 -2.05 24.71 0.10
N PHE A 103 -2.62 23.70 -0.57
CA PHE A 103 -3.31 23.82 -1.86
C PHE A 103 -4.76 23.39 -1.74
N THR A 104 -5.64 24.11 -2.44
CA THR A 104 -7.01 23.64 -2.67
C THR A 104 -7.02 22.46 -3.67
N LEU A 105 -8.10 21.68 -3.69
CA LEU A 105 -8.26 20.63 -4.71
C LEU A 105 -8.13 21.20 -6.13
N ALA A 106 -8.76 22.35 -6.39
CA ALA A 106 -8.71 22.99 -7.70
C ALA A 106 -7.27 23.29 -8.15
N GLU A 107 -6.41 23.74 -7.25
CA GLU A 107 -4.99 23.99 -7.52
C GLU A 107 -4.24 22.69 -7.75
N LEU A 108 -4.42 21.66 -6.90
CA LEU A 108 -3.80 20.35 -7.07
C LEU A 108 -4.20 19.69 -8.40
N LYS A 109 -5.42 19.90 -8.87
CA LYS A 109 -5.90 19.41 -10.19
C LYS A 109 -5.19 20.08 -11.38
N THR A 110 -4.45 21.16 -11.19
CA THR A 110 -3.58 21.73 -12.24
C THR A 110 -2.25 21.03 -12.39
N LEU A 111 -1.84 20.25 -11.36
CA LEU A 111 -0.56 19.53 -11.33
C LEU A 111 -0.66 18.18 -12.04
N TYR A 112 0.48 17.70 -12.50
CA TYR A 112 0.65 16.39 -13.09
C TYR A 112 1.53 15.50 -12.22
N ALA A 113 1.17 14.22 -12.16
CA ALA A 113 1.97 13.21 -11.49
C ALA A 113 3.29 12.93 -12.22
N ARG A 114 4.31 12.59 -11.45
CA ARG A 114 5.63 12.16 -11.91
C ARG A 114 6.02 10.83 -11.27
N GLU A 115 6.90 10.10 -11.94
CA GLU A 115 7.48 8.87 -11.42
C GLU A 115 8.35 9.16 -10.19
N ARG A 116 8.10 8.40 -9.11
CA ARG A 116 8.86 8.48 -7.84
C ARG A 116 10.29 7.96 -7.98
N LEU A 117 10.50 6.94 -8.80
CA LEU A 117 11.75 6.20 -8.98
C LEU A 117 12.30 6.34 -10.41
N PRO A 118 12.54 7.57 -10.88
CA PRO A 118 12.86 7.83 -12.29
C PRO A 118 14.14 7.12 -12.76
N GLN A 119 15.10 6.85 -11.84
CA GLN A 119 16.34 6.14 -12.15
C GLN A 119 16.11 4.64 -12.40
N VAL A 120 14.97 4.09 -11.93
CA VAL A 120 14.62 2.66 -12.03
C VAL A 120 13.54 2.44 -13.08
N ARG A 121 12.50 3.31 -13.10
CA ARG A 121 11.27 3.14 -13.90
C ARG A 121 11.19 4.09 -15.11
N GLY A 122 12.11 5.07 -15.18
CA GLY A 122 12.11 6.10 -16.22
C GLY A 122 11.02 7.16 -15.98
N THR A 123 10.85 8.06 -16.96
CA THR A 123 9.96 9.23 -16.86
C THR A 123 8.99 9.31 -18.04
N ALA A 124 8.77 8.20 -18.75
CA ALA A 124 8.00 8.19 -19.99
C ALA A 124 6.54 8.67 -19.83
N PHE A 125 5.98 8.56 -18.63
CA PHE A 125 4.61 8.93 -18.31
C PHE A 125 4.49 10.21 -17.46
N ASP A 126 5.59 10.88 -17.15
CA ASP A 126 5.57 12.15 -16.41
C ASP A 126 4.75 13.20 -17.14
N GLY A 127 3.95 13.95 -16.39
CA GLY A 127 3.14 15.03 -16.96
C GLY A 127 1.89 14.59 -17.74
N GLN A 128 1.52 13.31 -17.72
CA GLN A 128 0.36 12.80 -18.47
C GLN A 128 -0.89 12.62 -17.60
N PHE A 129 -0.76 12.43 -16.30
CA PHE A 129 -1.88 12.09 -15.41
C PHE A 129 -2.02 13.09 -14.27
N ARG A 130 -3.25 13.37 -13.89
CA ARG A 130 -3.60 14.31 -12.80
C ARG A 130 -3.66 13.59 -11.46
N ILE A 131 -3.51 14.37 -10.38
CA ILE A 131 -3.78 13.92 -9.01
C ILE A 131 -5.26 13.56 -8.89
N ALA A 132 -5.58 12.40 -8.31
CA ALA A 132 -6.93 11.93 -8.10
C ALA A 132 -7.41 12.20 -6.67
N SER A 133 -8.65 12.66 -6.51
CA SER A 133 -9.35 12.66 -5.22
C SER A 133 -9.95 11.29 -4.90
N LEU A 134 -10.26 11.03 -3.63
CA LEU A 134 -10.93 9.79 -3.23
C LEU A 134 -12.29 9.61 -3.93
N ASP A 135 -13.06 10.69 -4.08
CA ASP A 135 -14.36 10.65 -4.79
C ASP A 135 -14.19 10.26 -6.26
N GLU A 136 -13.16 10.77 -6.93
CA GLU A 136 -12.83 10.39 -8.31
C GLU A 136 -12.40 8.92 -8.39
N ILE A 137 -11.59 8.44 -7.42
CA ILE A 137 -11.15 7.04 -7.36
C ILE A 137 -12.34 6.12 -7.15
N ILE A 138 -13.27 6.44 -6.23
CA ILE A 138 -14.48 5.64 -6.00
C ILE A 138 -15.36 5.63 -7.26
N SER A 139 -15.59 6.78 -7.88
CA SER A 139 -16.38 6.88 -9.11
C SER A 139 -15.77 6.07 -10.25
N PHE A 140 -14.45 6.12 -10.38
CA PHE A 140 -13.69 5.31 -11.33
C PHE A 140 -13.81 3.82 -11.02
N LEU A 141 -13.69 3.43 -9.75
CA LEU A 141 -13.77 2.03 -9.30
C LEU A 141 -15.13 1.41 -9.64
N VAL A 142 -16.22 2.16 -9.41
CA VAL A 142 -17.59 1.74 -9.81
C VAL A 142 -17.66 1.41 -11.30
N GLN A 143 -17.10 2.27 -12.15
CA GLN A 143 -17.09 2.05 -13.60
C GLN A 143 -16.25 0.83 -14.00
N GLN A 144 -15.08 0.67 -13.39
CA GLN A 144 -14.19 -0.45 -13.71
C GLN A 144 -14.74 -1.79 -13.22
N ALA A 145 -15.35 -1.84 -12.02
CA ALA A 145 -15.98 -3.05 -11.52
C ALA A 145 -17.12 -3.51 -12.45
N GLY A 146 -17.93 -2.58 -12.95
CA GLY A 146 -18.97 -2.86 -13.94
C GLY A 146 -18.40 -3.44 -15.25
N ARG A 147 -17.28 -2.88 -15.75
CA ARG A 147 -16.62 -3.36 -16.97
C ARG A 147 -15.97 -4.73 -16.78
N ALA A 148 -15.32 -4.93 -15.64
CA ALA A 148 -14.65 -6.18 -15.30
C ALA A 148 -15.63 -7.31 -14.91
N ASN A 149 -16.90 -6.98 -14.67
CA ASN A 149 -17.95 -7.88 -14.17
C ASN A 149 -17.50 -8.65 -12.91
N ARG A 150 -16.76 -7.98 -12.02
CA ARG A 150 -16.31 -8.52 -10.73
C ARG A 150 -16.24 -7.42 -9.68
N GLY A 151 -16.36 -7.79 -8.40
CA GLY A 151 -16.07 -6.89 -7.29
C GLY A 151 -14.57 -6.57 -7.24
N ILE A 152 -14.25 -5.32 -6.95
CA ILE A 152 -12.88 -4.83 -6.75
C ILE A 152 -12.89 -4.10 -5.40
N GLY A 153 -11.99 -4.51 -4.51
CA GLY A 153 -11.87 -3.91 -3.19
C GLY A 153 -11.13 -2.57 -3.23
N LEU A 154 -11.24 -1.83 -2.15
CA LEU A 154 -10.52 -0.58 -1.93
C LEU A 154 -9.75 -0.67 -0.60
N ALA A 155 -8.46 -0.40 -0.62
CA ALA A 155 -7.58 -0.47 0.56
C ALA A 155 -6.97 0.91 0.88
N PRO A 156 -7.75 1.92 1.32
CA PRO A 156 -7.24 3.25 1.56
C PRO A 156 -6.40 3.32 2.83
N GLU A 157 -5.24 3.98 2.76
CA GLU A 157 -4.40 4.29 3.91
C GLU A 157 -4.63 5.73 4.38
N ILE A 158 -4.79 5.93 5.68
CA ILE A 158 -4.73 7.26 6.31
C ILE A 158 -3.26 7.59 6.57
N LYS A 159 -2.71 8.53 5.80
CA LYS A 159 -1.34 9.04 6.00
C LYS A 159 -1.34 10.18 7.00
N HIS A 160 -0.36 10.19 7.91
CA HIS A 160 -0.11 11.30 8.84
C HIS A 160 -1.38 11.75 9.61
N GLY A 161 -2.21 10.79 10.07
CA GLY A 161 -3.53 11.08 10.67
C GLY A 161 -3.45 12.05 11.87
N SER A 162 -2.48 11.86 12.76
CA SER A 162 -2.24 12.74 13.92
C SER A 162 -1.77 14.13 13.51
N TYR A 163 -0.91 14.23 12.48
CA TYR A 163 -0.49 15.51 11.92
C TYR A 163 -1.69 16.29 11.36
N PHE A 164 -2.49 15.66 10.47
CA PHE A 164 -3.65 16.32 9.89
C PHE A 164 -4.70 16.70 10.93
N ARG A 165 -4.94 15.89 11.94
CA ARG A 165 -5.81 16.22 13.07
C ARG A 165 -5.26 17.43 13.84
N GLY A 166 -3.94 17.49 14.06
CA GLY A 166 -3.28 18.60 14.76
C GLY A 166 -3.42 19.95 14.06
N ILE A 167 -3.55 19.96 12.72
CA ILE A 167 -3.78 21.19 11.93
C ILE A 167 -5.25 21.45 11.59
N GLY A 168 -6.20 20.71 12.20
CA GLY A 168 -7.63 20.91 12.02
C GLY A 168 -8.23 20.24 10.79
N LEU A 169 -7.55 19.24 10.21
CA LEU A 169 -8.00 18.48 9.03
C LEU A 169 -8.19 16.98 9.37
N PRO A 170 -9.01 16.58 10.36
CA PRO A 170 -9.20 15.18 10.72
C PRO A 170 -9.80 14.38 9.58
N MET A 171 -9.30 13.14 9.38
CA MET A 171 -9.63 12.34 8.19
C MET A 171 -10.70 11.28 8.45
N GLU A 172 -10.76 10.72 9.66
CA GLU A 172 -11.49 9.47 9.97
C GLU A 172 -12.99 9.55 9.66
N ASP A 173 -13.68 10.60 10.18
CA ASP A 173 -15.12 10.76 9.98
C ASP A 173 -15.46 11.08 8.53
N LYS A 174 -14.62 11.89 7.88
CA LYS A 174 -14.78 12.24 6.48
C LYS A 174 -14.61 11.01 5.59
N LEU A 175 -13.58 10.19 5.85
CA LEU A 175 -13.35 8.95 5.12
C LEU A 175 -14.54 8.00 5.25
N LEU A 176 -15.03 7.76 6.47
CA LEU A 176 -16.23 6.93 6.67
C LEU A 176 -17.47 7.51 5.99
N ALA A 177 -17.67 8.82 6.05
CA ALA A 177 -18.79 9.48 5.38
C ALA A 177 -18.72 9.32 3.86
N THR A 178 -17.53 9.51 3.26
CA THR A 178 -17.31 9.31 1.82
C THR A 178 -17.59 7.87 1.40
N LEU A 179 -17.06 6.89 2.14
CA LEU A 179 -17.29 5.47 1.85
C LEU A 179 -18.76 5.08 1.98
N ARG A 180 -19.45 5.52 3.04
CA ARG A 180 -20.86 5.24 3.27
C ARG A 180 -21.79 5.99 2.32
N GLY A 181 -21.34 7.08 1.74
CA GLY A 181 -22.08 7.89 0.77
C GLY A 181 -22.23 7.25 -0.62
N ASN A 182 -21.49 6.19 -0.91
CA ASN A 182 -21.51 5.55 -2.22
C ASN A 182 -22.05 4.10 -2.13
N PRO A 183 -23.07 3.73 -2.91
CA PRO A 183 -23.64 2.38 -2.88
C PRO A 183 -22.65 1.25 -3.13
N TYR A 184 -21.65 1.47 -3.98
CA TYR A 184 -20.64 0.46 -4.27
C TYR A 184 -19.77 0.18 -3.04
N THR A 185 -19.23 1.22 -2.40
CA THR A 185 -18.36 1.07 -1.23
C THR A 185 -19.10 0.61 0.02
N ASN A 186 -20.44 0.65 0.02
CA ASN A 186 -21.25 0.02 1.07
C ASN A 186 -21.27 -1.51 1.01
N VAL A 187 -20.90 -2.11 -0.12
CA VAL A 187 -20.92 -3.58 -0.33
C VAL A 187 -19.56 -4.15 -0.76
N ALA A 188 -18.73 -3.36 -1.42
CA ALA A 188 -17.39 -3.77 -1.81
C ALA A 188 -16.53 -4.03 -0.56
N PRO A 189 -15.59 -4.97 -0.60
CA PRO A 189 -14.66 -5.15 0.51
C PRO A 189 -13.72 -3.95 0.64
N ILE A 190 -13.66 -3.39 1.85
CA ILE A 190 -12.81 -2.25 2.19
C ILE A 190 -11.82 -2.67 3.26
N LEU A 191 -10.53 -2.28 3.11
CA LEU A 191 -9.50 -2.48 4.11
C LEU A 191 -8.87 -1.13 4.45
N LEU A 192 -9.36 -0.45 5.49
CA LEU A 192 -8.77 0.80 5.97
C LEU A 192 -7.46 0.50 6.70
N GLN A 193 -6.41 1.22 6.35
CA GLN A 193 -5.09 0.97 6.89
C GLN A 193 -4.44 2.22 7.47
N SER A 194 -3.58 2.04 8.45
CA SER A 194 -2.76 3.08 9.05
C SER A 194 -1.57 2.50 9.79
N PHE A 195 -0.49 3.28 9.87
CA PHE A 195 0.64 3.04 10.79
C PHE A 195 0.35 3.53 12.21
N GLU A 196 -0.59 4.46 12.39
CA GLU A 196 -1.01 4.96 13.69
C GLU A 196 -2.08 4.06 14.32
N THR A 197 -2.13 4.04 15.66
CA THR A 197 -3.06 3.18 16.41
C THR A 197 -4.36 3.89 16.77
N ASP A 198 -4.30 5.19 17.09
CA ASP A 198 -5.45 5.94 17.59
C ASP A 198 -6.56 6.09 16.57
N ASN A 199 -6.21 6.36 15.30
CA ASN A 199 -7.19 6.47 14.23
C ASN A 199 -7.91 5.14 13.96
N LEU A 200 -7.19 4.00 13.99
CA LEU A 200 -7.81 2.67 13.82
C LEU A 200 -8.70 2.32 15.01
N ARG A 201 -8.30 2.64 16.25
CA ARG A 201 -9.14 2.45 17.44
C ARG A 201 -10.40 3.31 17.37
N ALA A 202 -10.27 4.58 16.95
CA ALA A 202 -11.41 5.48 16.75
C ALA A 202 -12.36 4.97 15.67
N LEU A 203 -11.82 4.47 14.54
CA LEU A 203 -12.59 3.84 13.46
C LEU A 203 -13.31 2.58 13.94
N ARG A 204 -12.63 1.69 14.68
CA ARG A 204 -13.26 0.49 15.25
C ARG A 204 -14.48 0.82 16.10
N GLY A 205 -14.40 1.88 16.92
CA GLY A 205 -15.54 2.33 17.73
C GLY A 205 -16.75 2.82 16.91
N LYS A 206 -16.55 3.19 15.62
CA LYS A 206 -17.59 3.69 14.71
C LYS A 206 -18.12 2.64 13.74
N LEU A 207 -17.41 1.52 13.60
CA LEU A 207 -17.80 0.41 12.72
C LEU A 207 -18.67 -0.59 13.46
N GLY A 208 -19.79 -0.99 12.84
CA GLY A 208 -20.64 -2.08 13.34
C GLY A 208 -20.01 -3.46 13.11
N LYS A 209 -20.60 -4.49 13.72
CA LYS A 209 -20.13 -5.88 13.60
C LYS A 209 -20.23 -6.45 12.18
N ASP A 210 -21.23 -6.01 11.42
CA ASP A 210 -21.52 -6.48 10.07
C ASP A 210 -20.97 -5.54 8.99
N SER A 211 -19.95 -4.75 9.34
CA SER A 211 -19.30 -3.83 8.40
C SER A 211 -18.53 -4.61 7.32
N ASN A 212 -18.67 -4.17 6.05
CA ASN A 212 -17.79 -4.58 4.96
C ASN A 212 -16.40 -3.93 5.05
N ILE A 213 -16.18 -3.06 6.05
CA ILE A 213 -14.92 -2.36 6.29
C ILE A 213 -14.13 -3.12 7.36
N ARG A 214 -12.96 -3.59 7.00
CA ARG A 214 -11.95 -4.16 7.89
C ARG A 214 -10.84 -3.16 8.14
N LEU A 215 -10.12 -3.32 9.25
CA LEU A 215 -9.01 -2.46 9.65
C LEU A 215 -7.69 -3.23 9.61
N LEU A 216 -6.68 -2.61 9.01
CA LEU A 216 -5.32 -3.13 8.92
C LEU A 216 -4.36 -2.22 9.71
N GLN A 217 -3.75 -2.77 10.75
CA GLN A 217 -2.64 -2.11 11.44
C GLN A 217 -1.34 -2.37 10.66
N LEU A 218 -0.78 -1.33 10.08
CA LEU A 218 0.55 -1.39 9.48
C LEU A 218 1.62 -1.26 10.56
N VAL A 219 2.70 -2.05 10.43
CA VAL A 219 3.87 -1.97 11.30
C VAL A 219 5.12 -1.70 10.46
N GLY A 220 5.85 -0.66 10.86
CA GLY A 220 7.06 -0.20 10.18
C GLY A 220 8.33 -0.87 10.69
N ASN A 221 9.45 -0.11 10.67
CA ASN A 221 10.72 -0.58 11.23
C ASN A 221 10.51 -0.99 12.70
N PRO A 222 10.93 -2.20 13.10
CA PRO A 222 10.71 -2.72 14.46
C PRO A 222 11.13 -1.79 15.60
N ALA A 223 12.19 -0.99 15.41
CA ALA A 223 12.69 -0.05 16.42
C ALA A 223 11.86 1.23 16.53
N ASP A 224 11.07 1.56 15.52
CA ASP A 224 10.28 2.79 15.46
C ASP A 224 8.97 2.62 16.22
N LYS A 225 8.29 3.75 16.43
CA LYS A 225 7.00 3.87 17.10
C LYS A 225 5.96 4.45 16.13
N PRO A 226 4.68 4.11 16.26
CA PRO A 226 3.61 4.88 15.63
C PRO A 226 3.73 6.38 15.95
N ALA A 227 3.38 7.23 14.99
CA ALA A 227 3.49 8.68 15.14
C ALA A 227 2.63 9.22 16.30
N ASP A 228 1.39 8.73 16.43
CA ASP A 228 0.48 9.04 17.53
C ASP A 228 1.06 8.65 18.90
N VAL A 229 1.69 7.48 19.00
CA VAL A 229 2.38 7.03 20.23
C VAL A 229 3.55 7.96 20.57
N THR A 230 4.33 8.34 19.56
CA THR A 230 5.46 9.28 19.74
C THR A 230 4.98 10.64 20.21
N LEU A 231 3.93 11.19 19.60
CA LEU A 231 3.32 12.48 19.97
C LEU A 231 2.75 12.47 21.40
N ALA A 232 2.18 11.33 21.83
CA ALA A 232 1.68 11.15 23.19
C ALA A 232 2.78 10.88 24.23
N GLY A 233 4.06 10.83 23.83
CA GLY A 233 5.18 10.49 24.72
C GLY A 233 5.22 9.01 25.14
N GLY A 234 4.52 8.15 24.41
CA GLY A 234 4.45 6.70 24.66
C GLY A 234 5.71 5.95 24.25
N SER A 235 5.77 4.66 24.60
CA SER A 235 6.95 3.82 24.38
C SER A 235 6.70 2.59 23.47
N LEU A 236 5.46 2.35 23.04
CA LEU A 236 5.09 1.20 22.21
C LEU A 236 5.82 1.25 20.86
N THR A 237 6.63 0.22 20.56
CA THR A 237 7.33 0.08 19.29
C THR A 237 6.61 -0.92 18.37
N TYR A 238 6.90 -0.87 17.07
CA TYR A 238 6.38 -1.88 16.14
C TYR A 238 6.89 -3.29 16.45
N ALA A 239 8.12 -3.43 16.99
CA ALA A 239 8.59 -4.74 17.48
C ALA A 239 7.70 -5.31 18.58
N GLN A 240 7.27 -4.47 19.53
CA GLN A 240 6.36 -4.90 20.60
C GLN A 240 4.98 -5.27 20.06
N MET A 241 4.47 -4.57 19.05
CA MET A 241 3.19 -4.89 18.39
C MET A 241 3.23 -6.25 17.68
N MET A 242 4.39 -6.67 17.18
CA MET A 242 4.59 -7.96 16.51
C MET A 242 4.84 -9.14 17.46
N THR A 243 4.89 -8.92 18.79
CA THR A 243 4.95 -10.04 19.75
C THR A 243 3.58 -10.72 19.91
N PRO A 244 3.50 -11.99 20.39
CA PRO A 244 2.21 -12.64 20.66
C PRO A 244 1.26 -11.85 21.55
N ALA A 245 1.78 -11.09 22.51
CA ALA A 245 0.98 -10.19 23.36
C ALA A 245 0.50 -8.97 22.55
N GLY A 246 1.40 -8.28 21.84
CA GLY A 246 1.06 -7.14 21.01
C GLY A 246 0.06 -7.47 19.91
N LEU A 247 0.17 -8.64 19.28
CA LEU A 247 -0.79 -9.12 18.28
C LEU A 247 -2.21 -9.29 18.86
N ARG A 248 -2.34 -9.79 20.09
CA ARG A 248 -3.63 -9.82 20.78
C ARG A 248 -4.20 -8.42 21.06
N ASP A 249 -3.31 -7.46 21.39
CA ASP A 249 -3.72 -6.07 21.60
C ASP A 249 -4.16 -5.42 20.28
N VAL A 250 -3.47 -5.72 19.17
CA VAL A 250 -3.87 -5.29 17.81
C VAL A 250 -5.21 -5.90 17.42
N ALA A 251 -5.44 -7.19 17.67
CA ALA A 251 -6.69 -7.88 17.37
C ALA A 251 -7.92 -7.31 18.10
N ALA A 252 -7.72 -6.54 19.17
CA ALA A 252 -8.83 -5.85 19.84
C ALA A 252 -9.44 -4.72 19.00
N TYR A 253 -8.70 -4.18 18.01
CA TYR A 253 -9.19 -3.07 17.17
C TYR A 253 -8.99 -3.25 15.67
N ALA A 254 -8.09 -4.14 15.23
CA ALA A 254 -7.82 -4.41 13.83
C ALA A 254 -8.20 -5.86 13.44
N ASP A 255 -8.40 -6.10 12.16
CA ASP A 255 -8.73 -7.40 11.58
C ASP A 255 -7.51 -8.04 10.91
N ALA A 256 -6.49 -7.23 10.64
CA ALA A 256 -5.25 -7.65 9.99
C ALA A 256 -4.05 -6.87 10.52
N ILE A 257 -2.86 -7.46 10.36
CA ILE A 257 -1.57 -6.80 10.54
C ILE A 257 -0.83 -6.75 9.21
N GLY A 258 -0.29 -5.59 8.85
CA GLY A 258 0.51 -5.37 7.64
C GLY A 258 1.98 -5.20 8.00
N ALA A 259 2.82 -6.11 7.55
CA ALA A 259 4.24 -6.14 7.90
C ALA A 259 5.16 -6.00 6.68
N GLU A 260 6.31 -5.35 6.88
CA GLU A 260 7.38 -5.34 5.88
C GLU A 260 7.91 -6.78 5.65
N LYS A 261 8.28 -7.09 4.43
CA LYS A 261 8.72 -8.41 4.00
C LYS A 261 9.69 -9.09 4.98
N ARG A 262 10.70 -8.35 5.48
CA ARG A 262 11.77 -8.94 6.30
C ARG A 262 11.32 -9.28 7.72
N ALA A 263 10.21 -8.75 8.18
CA ALA A 263 9.59 -9.20 9.44
C ALA A 263 8.98 -10.61 9.32
N VAL A 264 8.55 -11.01 8.13
CA VAL A 264 7.96 -12.33 7.85
C VAL A 264 9.00 -13.33 7.37
N VAL A 265 9.80 -12.97 6.37
CA VAL A 265 10.90 -13.81 5.87
C VAL A 265 12.20 -12.97 5.87
N PRO A 266 13.07 -13.17 6.86
CA PRO A 266 14.32 -12.45 6.95
C PRO A 266 15.31 -12.88 5.85
N MET A 267 16.36 -12.09 5.66
CA MET A 267 17.48 -12.44 4.79
C MET A 267 18.74 -12.73 5.61
N ASP A 268 19.55 -13.66 5.13
CA ASP A 268 20.89 -13.89 5.66
C ASP A 268 21.89 -12.83 5.15
N VAL A 269 23.12 -12.90 5.66
CA VAL A 269 24.19 -11.97 5.29
C VAL A 269 24.65 -12.09 3.82
N GLN A 270 24.26 -13.17 3.13
CA GLN A 270 24.47 -13.36 1.69
C GLN A 270 23.27 -12.87 0.86
N GLY A 271 22.24 -12.28 1.48
CA GLY A 271 21.04 -11.79 0.80
C GLY A 271 20.11 -12.90 0.30
N ARG A 272 20.14 -14.07 0.89
CA ARG A 272 19.21 -15.19 0.62
C ARG A 272 18.05 -15.14 1.59
N LEU A 273 16.88 -15.52 1.14
CA LEU A 273 15.69 -15.64 1.99
C LEU A 273 15.90 -16.79 2.99
N GLY A 274 15.65 -16.50 4.26
CA GLY A 274 15.71 -17.45 5.36
C GLY A 274 14.40 -18.20 5.57
N ALA A 275 14.31 -18.94 6.68
CA ALA A 275 13.04 -19.52 7.12
C ALA A 275 12.09 -18.42 7.59
N PRO A 276 10.74 -18.59 7.41
CA PRO A 276 9.76 -17.68 7.96
C PRO A 276 9.89 -17.52 9.47
N THR A 277 9.63 -16.32 9.98
CA THR A 277 9.50 -16.06 11.43
C THR A 277 8.18 -16.63 11.96
N ALA A 278 7.97 -16.58 13.27
CA ALA A 278 6.70 -16.98 13.89
C ALA A 278 5.56 -15.98 13.64
N LEU A 279 5.82 -14.80 13.05
CA LEU A 279 4.84 -13.71 12.96
C LEU A 279 3.51 -14.13 12.34
N THR A 280 3.55 -14.88 11.22
CA THR A 280 2.32 -15.34 10.55
C THR A 280 1.49 -16.26 11.45
N ALA A 281 2.14 -17.25 12.06
CA ALA A 281 1.47 -18.21 12.96
C ALA A 281 0.92 -17.52 14.22
N ASP A 282 1.69 -16.61 14.81
CA ASP A 282 1.29 -15.84 16.01
C ASP A 282 0.13 -14.87 15.71
N ALA A 283 0.14 -14.24 14.53
CA ALA A 283 -0.95 -13.36 14.10
C ALA A 283 -2.24 -14.16 13.87
N HIS A 284 -2.17 -15.30 13.17
CA HIS A 284 -3.33 -16.19 12.98
C HIS A 284 -3.86 -16.71 14.32
N ALA A 285 -2.99 -17.06 15.27
CA ALA A 285 -3.39 -17.46 16.62
C ALA A 285 -4.10 -16.33 17.39
N ALA A 286 -3.80 -15.08 17.08
CA ALA A 286 -4.50 -13.90 17.62
C ALA A 286 -5.79 -13.54 16.85
N GLY A 287 -6.10 -14.24 15.73
CA GLY A 287 -7.26 -13.96 14.87
C GLY A 287 -7.03 -12.87 13.84
N LEU A 288 -5.79 -12.46 13.57
CA LEU A 288 -5.43 -11.46 12.58
C LEU A 288 -5.05 -12.12 11.25
N GLN A 289 -5.48 -11.52 10.14
CA GLN A 289 -4.89 -11.79 8.83
C GLN A 289 -3.51 -11.13 8.71
N VAL A 290 -2.63 -11.71 7.90
CA VAL A 290 -1.28 -11.18 7.64
C VAL A 290 -1.17 -10.69 6.21
N VAL A 291 -0.93 -9.38 6.08
CA VAL A 291 -0.71 -8.72 4.79
C VAL A 291 0.74 -8.27 4.69
N VAL A 292 1.42 -8.59 3.60
CA VAL A 292 2.86 -8.29 3.46
C VAL A 292 3.10 -7.23 2.40
N TYR A 293 3.89 -6.23 2.73
CA TYR A 293 4.29 -5.15 1.84
C TYR A 293 5.82 -4.99 1.75
N THR A 294 6.40 -4.49 0.68
CA THR A 294 5.88 -4.30 -0.66
C THR A 294 6.73 -5.09 -1.63
N PHE A 295 6.11 -5.84 -2.50
CA PHE A 295 6.81 -6.59 -3.54
C PHE A 295 6.98 -5.70 -4.78
N ARG A 296 8.22 -5.58 -5.24
CA ARG A 296 8.63 -4.78 -6.40
C ARG A 296 9.50 -5.60 -7.32
N PRO A 297 9.30 -5.50 -8.66
CA PRO A 297 9.98 -6.39 -9.60
C PRO A 297 11.40 -5.97 -9.96
N GLU A 298 11.84 -4.78 -9.56
CA GLU A 298 13.15 -4.26 -9.95
C GLU A 298 14.25 -4.76 -9.00
N ASN A 299 15.42 -5.04 -9.55
CA ASN A 299 16.57 -5.60 -8.82
C ASN A 299 16.94 -4.89 -7.50
N PRO A 300 16.90 -3.54 -7.37
CA PRO A 300 17.20 -2.88 -6.10
C PRO A 300 16.34 -3.35 -4.93
N PHE A 301 15.11 -3.83 -5.19
CA PHE A 301 14.13 -4.25 -4.18
C PHE A 301 14.06 -5.76 -3.96
N LEU A 302 14.74 -6.51 -4.82
CA LEU A 302 14.80 -7.97 -4.72
C LEU A 302 15.91 -8.44 -3.79
N PRO A 303 15.76 -9.61 -3.17
CA PRO A 303 16.86 -10.28 -2.47
C PRO A 303 18.09 -10.36 -3.38
N PRO A 304 19.29 -9.98 -2.92
CA PRO A 304 20.51 -10.02 -3.73
C PRO A 304 20.73 -11.36 -4.46
N ALA A 305 20.42 -12.47 -3.80
CA ALA A 305 20.57 -13.82 -4.38
C ALA A 305 19.62 -14.10 -5.57
N LEU A 306 18.56 -13.30 -5.77
CA LEU A 306 17.60 -13.47 -6.87
C LEU A 306 17.82 -12.47 -8.01
N ARG A 307 18.71 -11.49 -7.86
CA ARG A 307 18.96 -10.44 -8.85
C ARG A 307 19.62 -10.99 -10.11
N GLN A 308 19.17 -10.53 -11.27
CA GLN A 308 19.74 -10.89 -12.55
C GLN A 308 19.79 -9.66 -13.47
N GLY A 309 20.81 -9.61 -14.34
CA GLY A 309 20.96 -8.53 -15.32
C GLY A 309 21.48 -7.22 -14.70
N ALA A 310 21.10 -6.08 -15.29
CA ALA A 310 21.54 -4.76 -14.83
C ALA A 310 21.02 -4.41 -13.43
N GLU A 311 21.72 -3.51 -12.74
CA GLU A 311 21.40 -3.13 -11.36
C GLU A 311 19.94 -2.66 -11.18
N THR A 312 19.42 -1.88 -12.12
CA THR A 312 18.04 -1.36 -12.09
C THR A 312 17.05 -2.18 -12.92
N ALA A 313 17.47 -3.36 -13.45
CA ALA A 313 16.61 -4.16 -14.31
C ALA A 313 15.35 -4.64 -13.58
N ARG A 314 14.23 -4.62 -14.30
CA ARG A 314 13.01 -5.31 -13.89
C ARG A 314 13.21 -6.82 -14.07
N ASN A 315 12.94 -7.59 -13.02
CA ASN A 315 13.18 -9.04 -12.99
C ASN A 315 11.91 -9.78 -12.54
N PRO A 316 10.95 -10.00 -13.46
CA PRO A 316 9.65 -10.58 -13.17
C PRO A 316 9.70 -11.96 -12.51
N ASP A 317 10.57 -12.84 -12.99
CA ASP A 317 10.66 -14.22 -12.50
C ASP A 317 11.21 -14.27 -11.05
N ALA A 318 12.19 -13.43 -10.74
CA ALA A 318 12.73 -13.30 -9.40
C ALA A 318 11.67 -12.72 -8.43
N SER A 319 10.88 -11.74 -8.88
CA SER A 319 9.78 -11.17 -8.09
C SER A 319 8.71 -12.22 -7.78
N VAL A 320 8.31 -13.01 -8.77
CA VAL A 320 7.36 -14.13 -8.57
C VAL A 320 7.94 -15.19 -7.65
N ALA A 321 9.24 -15.53 -7.80
CA ALA A 321 9.91 -16.48 -6.93
C ALA A 321 9.96 -15.96 -5.47
N GLU A 322 10.27 -14.67 -5.25
CA GLU A 322 10.20 -14.06 -3.92
C GLU A 322 8.79 -14.18 -3.34
N MET A 323 7.75 -13.72 -4.06
CA MET A 323 6.35 -13.77 -3.57
C MET A 323 5.94 -15.19 -3.17
N ARG A 324 6.32 -16.22 -3.95
CA ARG A 324 5.99 -17.62 -3.64
C ARG A 324 6.56 -18.12 -2.31
N VAL A 325 7.73 -17.63 -1.88
CA VAL A 325 8.27 -17.95 -0.55
C VAL A 325 7.34 -17.44 0.55
N PHE A 326 6.78 -16.23 0.38
CA PHE A 326 5.84 -15.66 1.35
C PHE A 326 4.48 -16.35 1.33
N LEU A 327 4.00 -16.74 0.15
CA LEU A 327 2.78 -17.55 0.03
C LEU A 327 2.91 -18.89 0.78
N GLN A 328 4.07 -19.52 0.69
CA GLN A 328 4.39 -20.73 1.47
C GLN A 328 4.50 -20.47 2.98
N ALA A 329 4.86 -19.23 3.37
CA ALA A 329 4.87 -18.82 4.78
C ALA A 329 3.45 -18.57 5.34
N GLY A 330 2.40 -18.68 4.51
CA GLY A 330 1.01 -18.65 4.94
C GLY A 330 0.42 -17.24 5.07
N ILE A 331 0.93 -16.25 4.33
CA ILE A 331 0.34 -14.90 4.31
C ILE A 331 -1.05 -14.92 3.66
N ASP A 332 -1.93 -13.98 4.04
CA ASP A 332 -3.32 -13.86 3.54
C ASP A 332 -3.45 -12.88 2.37
N ALA A 333 -2.53 -11.94 2.27
CA ALA A 333 -2.50 -10.98 1.16
C ALA A 333 -1.10 -10.39 0.96
N LEU A 334 -0.88 -9.83 -0.22
CA LEU A 334 0.36 -9.15 -0.58
C LEU A 334 0.09 -7.82 -1.29
N PHE A 335 0.86 -6.80 -0.94
CA PHE A 335 0.96 -5.54 -1.69
C PHE A 335 2.07 -5.64 -2.72
N THR A 336 1.75 -5.33 -3.97
CA THR A 336 2.73 -5.34 -5.05
C THR A 336 2.58 -4.11 -5.95
N ASP A 337 3.71 -3.59 -6.43
CA ASP A 337 3.75 -2.54 -7.44
C ASP A 337 3.40 -3.09 -8.85
N ASP A 338 3.39 -4.43 -9.01
CA ASP A 338 3.07 -5.12 -10.27
C ASP A 338 2.02 -6.22 -10.04
N PRO A 339 0.73 -5.87 -10.13
CA PRO A 339 -0.36 -6.81 -9.86
C PRO A 339 -0.39 -8.05 -10.77
N ALA A 340 0.07 -7.93 -12.04
CA ALA A 340 0.16 -9.08 -12.93
C ALA A 340 1.11 -10.15 -12.40
N LEU A 341 2.25 -9.73 -11.82
CA LEU A 341 3.19 -10.65 -11.19
C LEU A 341 2.64 -11.21 -9.88
N GLY A 342 1.89 -10.41 -9.12
CA GLY A 342 1.15 -10.87 -7.94
C GLY A 342 0.18 -11.99 -8.30
N ARG A 343 -0.65 -11.81 -9.31
CA ARG A 343 -1.56 -12.86 -9.80
C ARG A 343 -0.81 -14.09 -10.31
N ARG A 344 0.27 -13.88 -11.09
CA ARG A 344 1.12 -14.97 -11.54
C ARG A 344 1.67 -15.82 -10.39
N ALA A 345 2.06 -15.17 -9.29
CA ALA A 345 2.54 -15.88 -8.10
C ALA A 345 1.42 -16.67 -7.43
N VAL A 346 0.25 -16.05 -7.20
CA VAL A 346 -0.90 -16.61 -6.49
C VAL A 346 -1.59 -17.73 -7.30
N ASP A 347 -1.79 -17.53 -8.59
CA ASP A 347 -2.51 -18.46 -9.46
C ASP A 347 -1.67 -19.65 -9.92
N GLY A 348 -0.37 -19.64 -9.61
CA GLY A 348 0.54 -20.71 -10.01
C GLY A 348 0.84 -20.72 -11.51
N ALA A 349 0.62 -19.59 -12.21
CA ALA A 349 0.96 -19.48 -13.63
C ALA A 349 2.50 -19.50 -13.84
N PRO A 350 2.98 -20.08 -14.98
CA PRO A 350 4.40 -20.18 -15.29
C PRO A 350 5.09 -18.82 -15.49
#